data_70986513ff2107e32b252714ea6dccc9
#
_entry.id   70986513ff2107e32b252714ea6dccc9
#
_cell.length_a   1.000
_cell.length_b   1.000
_cell.length_c   1.000
_cell.angle_alpha   90.00
_cell.angle_beta   90.00
_cell.angle_gamma   90.00
#
_symmetry.space_group_name_H-M   'P 1'
#
loop_
_entity.id
_entity.type
_entity.pdbx_description
1 polymer ?
#
loop_
_entity_poly.entity_id
_entity_poly.type
_entity_poly.pdbx_seq_one_letter_code
_entity_poly.pdbx_strand_id
1 'polypeptide(L)'
;MRRVLLGIAGFIVLAIAALAELYFVQGTRVEFTGNMKFRRIVWGSERKKREAELEASRAQQQPAPAQPAGQAVKILPPAAQPAASTAVTAAKLAPVSYWTDFRGPHRDGVYSEEAILTDWPASGLRQLWKQPIGGGYSSFTFGEGRAYTIEQRRDKEAVTAYDPETGRELWAFTYPASFDEPLGGPGPRATPVYHEGLVYSMGANGDLYCLIAATGKPKWSKNILSDNLTSNAHWAMAAAPLLAGGKVIVTPGGPASDKSARSIVAYDAKSGAPIWHALSDRAGYSSPIAAKLNGVEQIVWLSGERVVGVAAADGKLLWEFPYPASMDMNCAQPMIVDKSHVLVSSSDAGGAVMLEISNDGAKPLWETNRFKNKFNSAVIRDGYAYGFDEAILACIDVKTGELKWKGGRYGYGQLILAGDNLVITTEEGDVVLVKAVPDAHHELARFSAIEGKTWNIPAIDHGLLLVRNASQMACFRIGRNPS
;
A
#
# COMPACT_ATOMS: atom_id res chain seq x y z
N MET A 1 22.40 -26.51 -45.42
CA MET A 1 21.98 -26.64 -44.05
C MET A 1 22.86 -25.84 -43.06
N ARG A 2 24.19 -26.10 -42.95
CA ARG A 2 25.08 -25.42 -41.97
C ARG A 2 25.14 -23.89 -42.09
N ARG A 3 25.12 -23.30 -43.31
CA ARG A 3 25.08 -21.84 -43.49
C ARG A 3 23.75 -21.19 -43.12
N VAL A 4 22.61 -21.89 -43.27
CA VAL A 4 21.30 -21.42 -42.87
C VAL A 4 21.18 -21.43 -41.35
N LEU A 5 21.69 -22.48 -40.67
CA LEU A 5 21.74 -22.55 -39.22
C LEU A 5 22.62 -21.46 -38.59
N LEU A 6 23.78 -21.15 -39.22
CA LEU A 6 24.64 -20.05 -38.76
C LEU A 6 23.96 -18.67 -38.95
N GLY A 7 23.21 -18.49 -40.05
CA GLY A 7 22.43 -17.27 -40.26
C GLY A 7 21.32 -17.08 -39.23
N ILE A 8 20.59 -18.15 -38.91
CA ILE A 8 19.53 -18.14 -37.86
C ILE A 8 20.16 -17.88 -36.49
N ALA A 9 21.26 -18.52 -36.14
CA ALA A 9 21.95 -18.28 -34.88
C ALA A 9 22.45 -16.83 -34.78
N GLY A 10 23.02 -16.27 -35.85
CA GLY A 10 23.44 -14.88 -35.87
C GLY A 10 22.27 -13.90 -35.73
N PHE A 11 21.13 -14.17 -36.36
CA PHE A 11 19.91 -13.35 -36.21
C PHE A 11 19.36 -13.41 -34.75
N ILE A 12 19.35 -14.59 -34.13
CA ILE A 12 18.91 -14.76 -32.73
C ILE A 12 19.80 -13.95 -31.77
N VAL A 13 21.14 -14.02 -31.99
CA VAL A 13 22.09 -13.26 -31.14
C VAL A 13 21.89 -11.76 -31.33
N LEU A 14 21.71 -11.26 -32.54
CA LEU A 14 21.43 -9.85 -32.79
C LEU A 14 20.08 -9.41 -32.20
N ALA A 15 19.06 -10.24 -32.31
CA ALA A 15 17.74 -9.97 -31.72
C ALA A 15 17.82 -9.92 -30.18
N ILE A 16 18.56 -10.85 -29.55
CA ILE A 16 18.79 -10.83 -28.10
C ILE A 16 19.57 -9.58 -27.66
N ALA A 17 20.62 -9.20 -28.44
CA ALA A 17 21.39 -8.00 -28.14
C ALA A 17 20.53 -6.73 -28.27
N ALA A 18 19.70 -6.63 -29.31
CA ALA A 18 18.78 -5.51 -29.50
C ALA A 18 17.72 -5.44 -28.39
N LEU A 19 17.17 -6.58 -27.96
CA LEU A 19 16.23 -6.65 -26.82
C LEU A 19 16.91 -6.27 -25.50
N ALA A 20 18.16 -6.71 -25.29
CA ALA A 20 18.94 -6.34 -24.13
C ALA A 20 19.24 -4.82 -24.11
N GLU A 21 19.60 -4.23 -25.25
CA GLU A 21 19.78 -2.79 -25.37
C GLU A 21 18.50 -2.02 -25.05
N LEU A 22 17.37 -2.43 -25.67
CA LEU A 22 16.05 -1.81 -25.40
C LEU A 22 15.69 -1.89 -23.91
N TYR A 23 15.97 -3.00 -23.26
CA TYR A 23 15.63 -3.21 -21.85
C TYR A 23 16.60 -2.49 -20.91
N PHE A 24 17.92 -2.74 -21.03
CA PHE A 24 18.92 -2.27 -20.08
C PHE A 24 19.39 -0.83 -20.34
N VAL A 25 19.52 -0.42 -21.61
CA VAL A 25 20.05 0.90 -21.96
C VAL A 25 18.93 1.92 -22.17
N GLN A 26 17.88 1.55 -22.90
CA GLN A 26 16.78 2.46 -23.20
C GLN A 26 15.68 2.43 -22.15
N GLY A 27 15.69 1.46 -21.23
CA GLY A 27 14.71 1.36 -20.14
C GLY A 27 13.31 0.95 -20.57
N THR A 28 13.18 0.33 -21.75
CA THR A 28 11.91 -0.22 -22.26
C THR A 28 11.47 -1.41 -21.40
N ARG A 29 10.19 -1.49 -21.08
CA ARG A 29 9.61 -2.57 -20.24
C ARG A 29 8.37 -3.14 -20.92
N VAL A 30 8.10 -4.41 -20.62
CA VAL A 30 6.83 -5.06 -20.94
C VAL A 30 5.95 -4.98 -19.69
N GLU A 31 4.75 -4.47 -19.87
CA GLU A 31 3.75 -4.41 -18.78
C GLU A 31 2.79 -5.58 -18.91
N PHE A 32 2.54 -6.25 -17.78
CA PHE A 32 1.62 -7.37 -17.67
C PHE A 32 0.44 -7.03 -16.76
N THR A 33 -0.71 -7.69 -17.00
CA THR A 33 -1.84 -7.72 -16.09
C THR A 33 -1.55 -8.65 -14.91
N GLY A 34 -2.37 -8.62 -13.85
CA GLY A 34 -2.19 -9.47 -12.68
C GLY A 34 -2.27 -10.98 -12.96
N ASN A 35 -2.85 -11.41 -14.08
CA ASN A 35 -2.84 -12.79 -14.55
C ASN A 35 -1.76 -13.09 -15.59
N MET A 36 -0.70 -12.27 -15.63
CA MET A 36 0.48 -12.45 -16.49
C MET A 36 0.19 -12.33 -18.00
N LYS A 37 -0.93 -11.76 -18.39
CA LYS A 37 -1.20 -11.47 -19.81
C LYS A 37 -0.46 -10.20 -20.23
N PHE A 38 0.10 -10.21 -21.44
CA PHE A 38 0.68 -9.02 -22.04
C PHE A 38 -0.35 -7.88 -22.06
N ARG A 39 0.08 -6.71 -21.59
CA ARG A 39 -0.73 -5.49 -21.63
C ARG A 39 -0.22 -4.52 -22.68
N ARG A 40 1.01 -4.06 -22.56
CA ARG A 40 1.65 -3.14 -23.50
C ARG A 40 3.16 -3.11 -23.33
N ILE A 41 3.83 -2.43 -24.27
CA ILE A 41 5.23 -2.04 -24.13
C ILE A 41 5.27 -0.61 -23.59
N VAL A 42 6.04 -0.39 -22.53
CA VAL A 42 6.35 0.94 -21.98
C VAL A 42 7.74 1.32 -22.47
N TRP A 43 7.82 2.25 -23.40
CA TRP A 43 9.07 2.70 -23.99
C TRP A 43 9.90 3.50 -22.98
N GLY A 44 11.21 3.40 -23.06
CA GLY A 44 12.11 4.16 -22.20
C GLY A 44 11.94 5.67 -22.33
N SER A 45 11.59 6.16 -23.53
CA SER A 45 11.23 7.57 -23.76
C SER A 45 9.98 7.99 -22.99
N GLU A 46 8.97 7.12 -22.89
CA GLU A 46 7.75 7.36 -22.09
C GLU A 46 8.08 7.45 -20.60
N ARG A 47 8.94 6.56 -20.11
CA ARG A 47 9.41 6.61 -18.70
C ARG A 47 10.16 7.91 -18.41
N LYS A 48 11.13 8.29 -19.25
CA LYS A 48 11.87 9.57 -19.12
C LYS A 48 10.94 10.78 -19.15
N LYS A 49 9.91 10.76 -20.03
CA LYS A 49 8.90 11.81 -20.10
C LYS A 49 8.12 11.93 -18.78
N ARG A 50 7.65 10.81 -18.21
CA ARG A 50 6.94 10.79 -16.92
C ARG A 50 7.81 11.31 -15.76
N GLU A 51 9.08 10.93 -15.72
CA GLU A 51 10.04 11.42 -14.74
C GLU A 51 10.23 12.95 -14.86
N ALA A 52 10.36 13.47 -16.10
CA ALA A 52 10.46 14.90 -16.34
C ALA A 52 9.16 15.66 -15.96
N GLU A 53 8.00 15.09 -16.25
CA GLU A 53 6.70 15.65 -15.87
C GLU A 53 6.55 15.70 -14.33
N LEU A 54 6.98 14.66 -13.62
CA LEU A 54 7.00 14.64 -12.17
C LEU A 54 7.90 15.74 -11.60
N GLU A 55 9.13 15.84 -12.10
CA GLU A 55 10.08 16.88 -11.67
C GLU A 55 9.55 18.29 -11.95
N ALA A 56 9.01 18.53 -13.14
CA ALA A 56 8.41 19.81 -13.49
C ALA A 56 7.22 20.16 -12.59
N SER A 57 6.35 19.19 -12.30
CA SER A 57 5.22 19.37 -11.37
C SER A 57 5.70 19.76 -9.97
N ARG A 58 6.76 19.13 -9.46
CA ARG A 58 7.32 19.45 -8.13
C ARG A 58 8.03 20.79 -8.11
N ALA A 59 8.76 21.14 -9.17
CA ALA A 59 9.40 22.46 -9.29
C ALA A 59 8.39 23.62 -9.29
N GLN A 60 7.23 23.43 -9.94
CA GLN A 60 6.14 24.43 -9.94
C GLN A 60 5.50 24.64 -8.57
N GLN A 61 5.58 23.65 -7.68
CA GLN A 61 4.99 23.72 -6.33
C GLN A 61 5.91 24.37 -5.30
N GLN A 62 7.22 24.55 -5.62
CA GLN A 62 8.14 25.24 -4.75
C GLN A 62 7.88 26.75 -4.79
N PRO A 63 7.93 27.47 -3.63
CA PRO A 63 7.90 28.94 -3.65
C PRO A 63 9.02 29.46 -4.55
N ALA A 64 8.74 30.48 -5.35
CA ALA A 64 9.79 31.15 -6.12
C ALA A 64 10.93 31.54 -5.16
N PRO A 65 12.22 31.33 -5.54
CA PRO A 65 13.34 31.75 -4.69
C PRO A 65 13.16 33.23 -4.39
N ALA A 66 13.22 33.58 -3.09
CA ALA A 66 13.13 34.97 -2.66
C ALA A 66 14.13 35.78 -3.49
N GLN A 67 13.66 36.79 -4.22
CA GLN A 67 14.53 37.70 -4.94
C GLN A 67 15.51 38.29 -3.91
N PRO A 68 16.82 38.37 -4.21
CA PRO A 68 17.76 39.03 -3.31
C PRO A 68 17.28 40.44 -3.08
N ALA A 69 17.10 40.80 -1.82
CA ALA A 69 16.66 42.14 -1.42
C ALA A 69 17.56 43.18 -2.09
N GLY A 70 17.05 43.86 -3.10
CA GLY A 70 17.73 44.95 -3.76
C GLY A 70 17.80 46.15 -2.84
N GLN A 71 19.03 46.62 -2.65
CA GLN A 71 19.47 47.94 -2.18
C GLN A 71 18.76 48.55 -0.96
N ALA A 72 19.60 48.79 0.05
CA ALA A 72 19.30 49.49 1.28
C ALA A 72 18.58 50.85 1.03
N VAL A 73 17.34 50.93 1.43
CA VAL A 73 16.62 52.20 1.58
C VAL A 73 17.06 52.83 2.92
N LYS A 74 17.56 54.04 2.84
CA LYS A 74 18.01 54.89 3.96
C LYS A 74 16.90 55.06 4.98
N ILE A 75 17.11 54.56 6.19
CA ILE A 75 16.13 54.61 7.29
C ILE A 75 16.09 56.02 7.87
N LEU A 76 14.92 56.64 7.85
CA LEU A 76 14.58 57.80 8.67
C LEU A 76 14.02 57.30 10.02
N PRO A 77 14.27 57.98 11.15
CA PRO A 77 13.84 57.49 12.46
C PRO A 77 12.32 57.53 12.62
N PRO A 78 11.72 56.56 13.33
CA PRO A 78 10.28 56.40 13.40
C PRO A 78 9.62 57.34 14.41
N ALA A 79 8.52 57.93 13.99
CA ALA A 79 7.50 58.52 14.89
C ALA A 79 6.76 57.39 15.62
N ALA A 80 6.56 57.57 16.92
CA ALA A 80 5.85 56.62 17.78
C ALA A 80 4.41 56.35 17.32
N GLN A 81 4.09 55.12 16.99
CA GLN A 81 2.74 54.64 16.81
C GLN A 81 2.32 53.73 17.98
N PRO A 82 1.04 53.73 18.39
CA PRO A 82 0.55 52.92 19.49
C PRO A 82 0.57 51.43 19.14
N ALA A 83 0.86 50.61 20.13
CA ALA A 83 0.95 49.14 20.02
C ALA A 83 -0.31 48.53 19.45
N ALA A 84 -0.23 47.98 18.24
CA ALA A 84 -1.25 47.09 17.71
C ALA A 84 -1.15 45.74 18.40
N SER A 85 -2.20 45.38 19.09
CA SER A 85 -2.41 44.04 19.63
C SER A 85 -2.34 43.02 18.50
N THR A 86 -1.23 42.25 18.45
CA THR A 86 -1.17 41.07 17.60
C THR A 86 -2.11 40.02 18.16
N ALA A 87 -3.34 39.95 17.60
CA ALA A 87 -4.18 38.78 17.78
C ALA A 87 -3.42 37.57 17.23
N VAL A 88 -2.88 36.74 18.10
CA VAL A 88 -2.40 35.40 17.77
C VAL A 88 -3.61 34.65 17.23
N THR A 89 -3.72 34.56 15.91
CA THR A 89 -4.68 33.68 15.26
C THR A 89 -4.39 32.28 15.79
N ALA A 90 -5.27 31.74 16.63
CA ALA A 90 -5.18 30.38 17.10
C ALA A 90 -5.04 29.47 15.87
N ALA A 91 -3.91 28.82 15.70
CA ALA A 91 -3.73 27.83 14.65
C ALA A 91 -4.86 26.81 14.80
N LYS A 92 -5.73 26.72 13.79
CA LYS A 92 -6.80 25.73 13.74
C LYS A 92 -6.12 24.37 13.85
N LEU A 93 -6.32 23.68 14.98
CA LEU A 93 -5.79 22.33 15.16
C LEU A 93 -6.23 21.49 13.97
N ALA A 94 -5.27 20.83 13.31
CA ALA A 94 -5.60 19.92 12.23
C ALA A 94 -6.56 18.86 12.75
N PRO A 95 -7.60 18.50 12.00
CA PRO A 95 -8.52 17.45 12.41
C PRO A 95 -7.76 16.14 12.66
N VAL A 96 -8.25 15.33 13.60
CA VAL A 96 -7.64 14.04 13.90
C VAL A 96 -7.88 13.12 12.70
N SER A 97 -6.82 12.72 12.01
CA SER A 97 -6.93 11.86 10.85
C SER A 97 -7.46 10.47 11.23
N TYR A 98 -8.33 9.93 10.40
CA TYR A 98 -8.93 8.61 10.57
C TYR A 98 -8.07 7.50 9.95
N TRP A 99 -7.63 7.67 8.69
CA TRP A 99 -6.94 6.63 7.90
C TRP A 99 -5.42 6.64 8.17
N THR A 100 -5.02 6.34 9.41
CA THR A 100 -3.62 6.48 9.88
C THR A 100 -2.73 5.28 9.57
N ASP A 101 -3.31 4.13 9.20
CA ASP A 101 -2.58 2.88 8.97
C ASP A 101 -2.96 2.27 7.60
N PHE A 102 -2.21 1.24 7.20
CA PHE A 102 -2.50 0.43 6.01
C PHE A 102 -3.90 -0.16 6.09
N ARG A 103 -4.76 0.16 5.12
CA ARG A 103 -6.17 -0.25 5.10
C ARG A 103 -7.03 0.31 6.25
N GLY A 104 -6.70 1.49 6.75
CA GLY A 104 -7.43 2.16 7.83
C GLY A 104 -6.93 1.79 9.23
N PRO A 105 -7.51 2.41 10.29
CA PRO A 105 -6.98 2.35 11.65
C PRO A 105 -6.96 0.94 12.26
N HIS A 106 -7.80 0.04 11.75
CA HIS A 106 -7.90 -1.36 12.21
C HIS A 106 -7.33 -2.36 11.22
N ARG A 107 -6.76 -1.90 10.12
CA ARG A 107 -6.25 -2.74 9.00
C ARG A 107 -7.30 -3.67 8.39
N ASP A 108 -8.57 -3.36 8.53
CA ASP A 108 -9.71 -4.16 8.06
C ASP A 108 -10.27 -3.68 6.71
N GLY A 109 -9.79 -2.54 6.22
CA GLY A 109 -10.27 -1.93 4.98
C GLY A 109 -11.62 -1.24 5.13
N VAL A 110 -12.02 -0.88 6.35
CA VAL A 110 -13.31 -0.24 6.64
C VAL A 110 -13.12 1.25 6.91
N TYR A 111 -13.88 2.06 6.21
CA TYR A 111 -14.01 3.50 6.45
C TYR A 111 -15.37 3.77 7.10
N SER A 112 -15.35 4.29 8.32
CA SER A 112 -16.55 4.57 9.12
C SER A 112 -16.54 5.97 9.78
N GLU A 113 -15.65 6.85 9.35
CA GLU A 113 -15.51 8.21 9.91
C GLU A 113 -16.75 9.05 9.61
N GLU A 114 -17.20 9.06 8.37
CA GLU A 114 -18.40 9.77 7.92
C GLU A 114 -19.10 9.07 6.74
N ALA A 115 -20.34 9.49 6.47
CA ALA A 115 -21.09 8.96 5.35
C ALA A 115 -20.53 9.46 4.02
N ILE A 116 -20.40 8.56 3.04
CA ILE A 116 -19.99 8.90 1.69
C ILE A 116 -21.19 9.24 0.79
N LEU A 117 -20.92 9.95 -0.31
CA LEU A 117 -21.87 10.12 -1.41
C LEU A 117 -22.11 8.78 -2.09
N THR A 118 -23.36 8.44 -2.35
CA THR A 118 -23.75 7.20 -3.06
C THR A 118 -24.46 7.47 -4.38
N ASP A 119 -24.98 8.67 -4.55
CA ASP A 119 -25.56 9.14 -5.81
C ASP A 119 -24.49 9.97 -6.54
N TRP A 120 -23.69 9.28 -7.36
CA TRP A 120 -22.63 9.95 -8.10
C TRP A 120 -23.15 10.49 -9.44
N PRO A 121 -22.80 11.71 -9.83
CA PRO A 121 -23.09 12.21 -11.17
C PRO A 121 -22.51 11.30 -12.25
N ALA A 122 -23.07 11.31 -13.45
CA ALA A 122 -22.53 10.56 -14.59
C ALA A 122 -21.08 10.93 -14.94
N SER A 123 -20.64 12.14 -14.56
CA SER A 123 -19.25 12.61 -14.67
C SER A 123 -18.33 12.08 -13.59
N GLY A 124 -18.84 11.34 -12.61
CA GLY A 124 -18.11 10.85 -11.43
C GLY A 124 -18.09 11.86 -10.29
N LEU A 125 -17.30 11.55 -9.27
CA LEU A 125 -17.07 12.42 -8.11
C LEU A 125 -16.33 13.70 -8.51
N ARG A 126 -16.53 14.78 -7.75
CA ARG A 126 -15.78 16.04 -7.94
C ARG A 126 -14.30 15.79 -7.73
N GLN A 127 -13.51 15.90 -8.79
CA GLN A 127 -12.05 15.89 -8.73
C GLN A 127 -11.55 17.21 -8.14
N LEU A 128 -10.73 17.13 -7.09
CA LEU A 128 -10.06 18.29 -6.51
C LEU A 128 -8.75 18.56 -7.24
N TRP A 129 -7.97 17.52 -7.46
CA TRP A 129 -6.73 17.61 -8.22
C TRP A 129 -6.34 16.23 -8.79
N LYS A 130 -5.49 16.25 -9.82
CA LYS A 130 -4.83 15.09 -10.42
C LYS A 130 -3.44 15.51 -10.85
N GLN A 131 -2.42 14.68 -10.55
CA GLN A 131 -1.02 15.03 -10.84
C GLN A 131 -0.13 13.79 -10.96
N PRO A 132 1.09 13.92 -11.53
CA PRO A 132 2.05 12.83 -11.60
C PRO A 132 2.57 12.45 -10.21
N ILE A 133 2.96 11.16 -10.07
CA ILE A 133 3.61 10.57 -8.91
C ILE A 133 4.68 9.59 -9.35
N GLY A 134 5.64 9.28 -8.49
CA GLY A 134 6.67 8.28 -8.75
C GLY A 134 6.18 6.84 -8.67
N GLY A 135 7.01 5.91 -9.15
CA GLY A 135 6.69 4.48 -9.23
C GLY A 135 6.43 3.84 -7.85
N GLY A 136 5.60 2.80 -7.82
CA GLY A 136 5.33 2.01 -6.62
C GLY A 136 3.86 1.65 -6.42
N TYR A 137 3.64 0.73 -5.47
CA TYR A 137 2.30 0.23 -5.12
C TYR A 137 1.83 0.64 -3.71
N SER A 138 2.58 1.49 -3.03
CA SER A 138 2.16 2.09 -1.77
C SER A 138 0.83 2.82 -1.91
N SER A 139 -0.01 2.75 -0.90
CA SER A 139 -1.20 3.58 -0.74
C SER A 139 -0.87 4.87 0.02
N PHE A 140 -1.90 5.58 0.48
CA PHE A 140 -1.79 6.72 1.37
C PHE A 140 -2.22 6.36 2.79
N THR A 141 -1.60 7.04 3.76
CA THR A 141 -2.08 7.18 5.14
C THR A 141 -2.11 8.64 5.51
N PHE A 142 -2.85 8.99 6.54
CA PHE A 142 -3.05 10.37 6.92
C PHE A 142 -2.63 10.63 8.36
N GLY A 143 -2.21 11.84 8.65
CA GLY A 143 -1.84 12.32 9.97
C GLY A 143 -1.59 13.81 9.97
N GLU A 144 -2.09 14.53 10.97
CA GLU A 144 -1.88 15.98 11.13
C GLU A 144 -2.24 16.81 9.89
N GLY A 145 -3.31 16.43 9.17
CA GLY A 145 -3.75 17.10 7.95
C GLY A 145 -2.85 16.87 6.74
N ARG A 146 -2.06 15.79 6.73
CA ARG A 146 -1.16 15.41 5.63
C ARG A 146 -1.47 14.00 5.14
N ALA A 147 -1.27 13.77 3.86
CA ALA A 147 -1.29 12.44 3.25
C ALA A 147 0.15 11.96 3.01
N TYR A 148 0.50 10.79 3.53
CA TYR A 148 1.83 10.19 3.40
C TYR A 148 1.81 9.00 2.44
N THR A 149 2.86 8.88 1.62
CA THR A 149 3.11 7.72 0.77
C THR A 149 4.61 7.54 0.55
N ILE A 150 5.01 6.49 -0.14
CA ILE A 150 6.38 6.29 -0.60
C ILE A 150 6.37 5.97 -2.10
N GLU A 151 7.32 6.49 -2.84
CA GLU A 151 7.43 6.36 -4.29
C GLU A 151 8.88 6.27 -4.75
N GLN A 152 9.12 5.72 -5.92
CA GLN A 152 10.43 5.75 -6.56
C GLN A 152 10.52 6.90 -7.55
N ARG A 153 11.56 7.71 -7.40
CA ARG A 153 11.94 8.82 -8.30
C ARG A 153 13.31 8.52 -8.86
N ARG A 154 13.38 8.05 -10.11
CA ARG A 154 14.61 7.59 -10.77
C ARG A 154 15.30 6.48 -9.96
N ASP A 155 16.49 6.77 -9.43
CA ASP A 155 17.34 5.87 -8.64
C ASP A 155 17.19 6.04 -7.11
N LYS A 156 16.16 6.78 -6.68
CA LYS A 156 15.88 7.04 -5.27
C LYS A 156 14.46 6.65 -4.89
N GLU A 157 14.30 6.20 -3.67
CA GLU A 157 13.01 6.18 -3.02
C GLU A 157 12.77 7.49 -2.28
N ALA A 158 11.51 7.93 -2.24
CA ALA A 158 11.07 9.15 -1.60
C ALA A 158 9.85 8.86 -0.72
N VAL A 159 10.00 9.06 0.59
CA VAL A 159 8.84 9.16 1.49
C VAL A 159 8.34 10.59 1.40
N THR A 160 7.05 10.76 1.13
CA THR A 160 6.48 12.07 0.79
C THR A 160 5.27 12.39 1.64
N ALA A 161 5.09 13.66 1.94
CA ALA A 161 3.86 14.21 2.51
C ALA A 161 3.23 15.21 1.55
N TYR A 162 1.94 15.08 1.36
CA TYR A 162 1.13 15.96 0.53
C TYR A 162 0.03 16.61 1.36
N ASP A 163 -0.32 17.82 0.98
CA ASP A 163 -1.59 18.45 1.38
C ASP A 163 -2.72 17.71 0.65
N PRO A 164 -3.64 17.03 1.35
CA PRO A 164 -4.63 16.19 0.71
C PRO A 164 -5.68 16.99 -0.09
N GLU A 165 -5.94 18.26 0.26
CA GLU A 165 -6.93 19.08 -0.45
C GLU A 165 -6.40 19.69 -1.75
N THR A 166 -5.09 20.01 -1.79
CA THR A 166 -4.47 20.69 -2.94
C THR A 166 -3.54 19.80 -3.75
N GLY A 167 -3.11 18.67 -3.20
CA GLY A 167 -2.10 17.79 -3.77
C GLY A 167 -0.67 18.34 -3.67
N ARG A 168 -0.46 19.51 -3.06
CA ARG A 168 0.86 20.13 -2.95
C ARG A 168 1.79 19.27 -2.10
N GLU A 169 2.99 19.01 -2.60
CA GLU A 169 4.04 18.34 -1.83
C GLU A 169 4.53 19.27 -0.70
N LEU A 170 4.44 18.79 0.54
CA LEU A 170 4.85 19.54 1.72
C LEU A 170 6.32 19.27 2.06
N TRP A 171 6.73 17.99 1.92
CA TRP A 171 8.11 17.57 2.04
C TRP A 171 8.33 16.22 1.35
N ALA A 172 9.58 15.94 0.99
CA ALA A 172 10.04 14.66 0.51
C ALA A 172 11.36 14.30 1.19
N PHE A 173 11.41 13.14 1.83
CA PHE A 173 12.65 12.54 2.33
C PHE A 173 13.12 11.49 1.33
N THR A 174 14.28 11.69 0.74
CA THR A 174 14.83 10.83 -0.32
C THR A 174 16.12 10.13 0.12
N TYR A 175 16.31 8.89 -0.33
CA TYR A 175 17.52 8.11 -0.12
C TYR A 175 17.84 7.25 -1.35
N PRO A 176 19.14 6.88 -1.56
CA PRO A 176 19.54 6.04 -2.68
C PRO A 176 18.96 4.63 -2.51
N ALA A 177 17.95 4.29 -3.26
CA ALA A 177 17.35 2.97 -3.35
C ALA A 177 16.46 2.91 -4.59
N SER A 178 16.51 1.81 -5.31
CA SER A 178 15.60 1.56 -6.42
C SER A 178 15.30 0.07 -6.53
N PHE A 179 14.11 -0.21 -6.99
CA PHE A 179 13.67 -1.55 -7.32
C PHE A 179 12.87 -1.51 -8.63
N ASP A 180 13.16 -2.40 -9.54
CA ASP A 180 12.42 -2.53 -10.80
C ASP A 180 12.53 -3.97 -11.27
N GLU A 181 11.40 -4.63 -11.48
CA GLU A 181 11.37 -5.98 -12.00
C GLU A 181 10.26 -6.11 -13.08
N PRO A 182 10.40 -7.07 -14.02
CA PRO A 182 9.59 -7.08 -15.24
C PRO A 182 8.08 -7.19 -15.03
N LEU A 183 7.61 -7.89 -14.00
CA LEU A 183 6.20 -8.22 -13.81
C LEU A 183 5.47 -7.18 -12.96
N GLY A 184 5.99 -6.88 -11.78
CA GLY A 184 5.41 -5.89 -10.89
C GLY A 184 5.79 -4.46 -11.25
N GLY A 185 6.97 -4.24 -11.84
CA GLY A 185 7.46 -2.91 -12.20
C GLY A 185 8.16 -2.18 -11.04
N PRO A 186 8.34 -0.85 -11.18
CA PRO A 186 9.22 -0.08 -10.30
C PRO A 186 8.62 0.26 -8.94
N GLY A 187 9.51 0.48 -7.98
CA GLY A 187 9.30 1.23 -6.76
C GLY A 187 8.81 0.42 -5.57
N PRO A 188 8.65 1.07 -4.40
CA PRO A 188 8.26 0.45 -3.14
C PRO A 188 6.80 0.00 -3.15
N ARG A 189 6.51 -1.04 -2.35
CA ARG A 189 5.18 -1.66 -2.28
C ARG A 189 4.47 -1.37 -0.96
N ALA A 190 5.22 -1.27 0.13
CA ALA A 190 4.68 -1.07 1.48
C ALA A 190 4.07 0.33 1.64
N THR A 191 2.94 0.42 2.32
CA THR A 191 2.31 1.69 2.67
C THR A 191 2.92 2.21 3.97
N PRO A 192 3.34 3.47 4.07
CA PRO A 192 3.75 4.09 5.33
C PRO A 192 2.62 4.08 6.35
N VAL A 193 2.98 4.19 7.64
CA VAL A 193 2.03 4.24 8.75
C VAL A 193 2.32 5.48 9.59
N TYR A 194 1.27 6.23 9.92
CA TYR A 194 1.35 7.38 10.82
C TYR A 194 0.96 6.99 12.25
N HIS A 195 1.76 7.41 13.22
CA HIS A 195 1.44 7.24 14.64
C HIS A 195 2.10 8.32 15.49
N GLU A 196 1.30 9.07 16.25
CA GLU A 196 1.77 10.06 17.24
C GLU A 196 2.88 11.00 16.74
N GLY A 197 2.66 11.65 15.58
CA GLY A 197 3.63 12.59 15.01
C GLY A 197 4.82 11.96 14.30
N LEU A 198 4.81 10.64 14.11
CA LEU A 198 5.84 9.88 13.42
C LEU A 198 5.26 9.13 12.22
N VAL A 199 6.06 8.99 11.17
CA VAL A 199 5.76 8.20 9.98
C VAL A 199 6.77 7.06 9.88
N TYR A 200 6.29 5.83 9.79
CA TYR A 200 7.10 4.65 9.61
C TYR A 200 6.94 4.14 8.18
N SER A 201 8.03 4.11 7.44
CA SER A 201 8.01 3.76 6.02
C SER A 201 9.00 2.66 5.71
N MET A 202 8.56 1.68 4.91
CA MET A 202 9.36 0.56 4.44
C MET A 202 9.64 0.70 2.94
N GLY A 203 10.91 0.75 2.57
CA GLY A 203 11.36 0.73 1.18
C GLY A 203 11.37 -0.68 0.57
N ALA A 204 11.48 -0.75 -0.74
CA ALA A 204 11.49 -2.00 -1.48
C ALA A 204 12.65 -2.94 -1.09
N ASN A 205 13.79 -2.37 -0.68
CA ASN A 205 15.00 -3.10 -0.31
C ASN A 205 15.16 -3.28 1.23
N GLY A 206 14.05 -3.14 1.97
CA GLY A 206 14.02 -3.37 3.42
C GLY A 206 14.50 -2.17 4.25
N ASP A 207 14.61 -0.99 3.67
CA ASP A 207 14.97 0.23 4.38
C ASP A 207 13.77 0.75 5.18
N LEU A 208 13.79 0.57 6.47
CA LEU A 208 12.77 1.05 7.42
C LEU A 208 13.20 2.37 8.01
N TYR A 209 12.41 3.41 7.79
CA TYR A 209 12.62 4.74 8.36
C TYR A 209 11.50 5.12 9.32
N CYS A 210 11.87 5.75 10.44
CA CYS A 210 10.98 6.52 11.29
C CYS A 210 11.28 8.01 11.06
N LEU A 211 10.29 8.74 10.55
CA LEU A 211 10.40 10.16 10.21
C LEU A 211 9.48 10.99 11.09
N ILE A 212 9.88 12.24 11.37
CA ILE A 212 9.02 13.23 12.02
C ILE A 212 7.95 13.65 10.99
N ALA A 213 6.68 13.39 11.28
CA ALA A 213 5.54 13.60 10.38
C ALA A 213 5.43 15.04 9.85
N ALA A 214 5.70 16.03 10.71
CA ALA A 214 5.63 17.44 10.34
C ALA A 214 6.71 17.88 9.34
N THR A 215 7.89 17.23 9.32
CA THR A 215 9.07 17.75 8.61
C THR A 215 9.76 16.77 7.67
N GLY A 216 9.44 15.48 7.74
CA GLY A 216 10.13 14.42 7.02
C GLY A 216 11.56 14.14 7.51
N LYS A 217 12.02 14.75 8.60
CA LYS A 217 13.36 14.50 9.14
C LYS A 217 13.45 13.11 9.75
N PRO A 218 14.50 12.32 9.42
CA PRO A 218 14.67 11.00 9.99
C PRO A 218 14.99 11.08 11.49
N LYS A 219 14.34 10.22 12.27
CA LYS A 219 14.60 10.03 13.70
C LYS A 219 15.49 8.82 13.94
N TRP A 220 15.20 7.73 13.26
CA TRP A 220 16.02 6.52 13.19
C TRP A 220 15.75 5.76 11.89
N SER A 221 16.66 4.85 11.53
CA SER A 221 16.51 3.95 10.39
C SER A 221 17.12 2.59 10.66
N LYS A 222 16.66 1.59 9.92
CA LYS A 222 17.14 0.22 9.91
C LYS A 222 17.07 -0.32 8.49
N ASN A 223 17.94 -1.24 8.13
CA ASN A 223 17.66 -2.12 7.00
C ASN A 223 17.29 -3.50 7.57
N ILE A 224 16.02 -3.87 7.44
CA ILE A 224 15.48 -5.06 8.09
C ILE A 224 16.03 -6.35 7.49
N LEU A 225 16.57 -6.33 6.28
CA LEU A 225 17.19 -7.51 5.66
C LEU A 225 18.58 -7.75 6.22
N SER A 226 19.45 -6.76 6.21
CA SER A 226 20.80 -6.88 6.78
C SER A 226 20.78 -7.13 8.29
N ASP A 227 19.90 -6.44 9.04
CA ASP A 227 19.78 -6.60 10.50
C ASP A 227 19.34 -8.03 10.89
N ASN A 228 18.63 -8.72 10.00
CA ASN A 228 18.08 -10.07 10.24
C ASN A 228 18.71 -11.16 9.38
N LEU A 229 19.84 -10.86 8.73
CA LEU A 229 20.67 -11.81 7.97
C LEU A 229 19.88 -12.54 6.88
N THR A 230 19.00 -11.82 6.20
CA THR A 230 18.14 -12.36 5.14
C THR A 230 18.31 -11.60 3.83
N SER A 231 17.79 -12.15 2.75
CA SER A 231 17.76 -11.53 1.42
C SER A 231 16.37 -11.01 1.08
N ASN A 232 16.31 -10.10 0.09
CA ASN A 232 15.05 -9.53 -0.36
C ASN A 232 14.15 -10.60 -1.00
N ALA A 233 12.85 -10.45 -0.82
CA ALA A 233 11.85 -11.23 -1.55
C ALA A 233 11.90 -10.91 -3.05
N HIS A 234 11.46 -11.85 -3.89
CA HIS A 234 11.55 -11.73 -5.35
C HIS A 234 10.88 -10.45 -5.89
N TRP A 235 9.72 -10.06 -5.33
CA TRP A 235 9.00 -8.84 -5.69
C TRP A 235 9.15 -7.71 -4.66
N ALA A 236 10.27 -7.65 -3.94
CA ALA A 236 10.60 -6.68 -2.91
C ALA A 236 9.81 -6.81 -1.60
N MET A 237 10.22 -6.06 -0.57
CA MET A 237 9.46 -5.92 0.66
C MET A 237 8.14 -5.20 0.38
N ALA A 238 7.00 -5.84 0.72
CA ALA A 238 5.66 -5.32 0.42
C ALA A 238 4.80 -5.12 1.66
N ALA A 239 5.08 -5.82 2.74
CA ALA A 239 4.32 -5.71 3.98
C ALA A 239 4.47 -4.33 4.62
N ALA A 240 3.33 -3.67 4.90
CA ALA A 240 3.33 -2.43 5.66
C ALA A 240 3.80 -2.68 7.10
N PRO A 241 4.66 -1.82 7.69
CA PRO A 241 5.03 -1.91 9.09
C PRO A 241 3.78 -1.87 9.98
N LEU A 242 3.72 -2.71 11.02
CA LEU A 242 2.61 -2.72 11.96
C LEU A 242 3.00 -2.04 13.26
N LEU A 243 2.21 -1.06 13.72
CA LEU A 243 2.35 -0.43 15.02
C LEU A 243 1.46 -1.13 16.04
N ALA A 244 2.06 -1.75 17.06
CA ALA A 244 1.31 -2.41 18.14
C ALA A 244 2.07 -2.35 19.46
N GLY A 245 1.41 -1.85 20.53
CA GLY A 245 1.98 -1.82 21.88
C GLY A 245 3.35 -1.13 21.98
N GLY A 246 3.52 0.01 21.29
CA GLY A 246 4.78 0.77 21.26
C GLY A 246 5.90 0.15 20.43
N LYS A 247 5.58 -0.86 19.62
CA LYS A 247 6.53 -1.58 18.76
C LYS A 247 6.20 -1.34 17.28
N VAL A 248 7.23 -1.32 16.44
CA VAL A 248 7.13 -1.47 14.99
C VAL A 248 7.46 -2.92 14.65
N ILE A 249 6.50 -3.62 14.08
CA ILE A 249 6.63 -5.03 13.71
C ILE A 249 6.76 -5.12 12.20
N VAL A 250 7.77 -5.83 11.74
CA VAL A 250 8.10 -6.06 10.33
C VAL A 250 8.37 -7.53 10.05
N THR A 251 8.25 -7.92 8.80
CA THR A 251 8.34 -9.33 8.38
C THR A 251 9.42 -9.52 7.31
N PRO A 252 10.72 -9.42 7.67
CA PRO A 252 11.82 -9.59 6.71
C PRO A 252 11.83 -10.96 6.04
N GLY A 253 11.22 -11.97 6.67
CA GLY A 253 11.34 -13.35 6.23
C GLY A 253 12.73 -13.92 6.52
N GLY A 254 12.92 -15.18 6.20
CA GLY A 254 14.20 -15.86 6.33
C GLY A 254 14.28 -17.08 5.43
N PRO A 255 15.47 -17.63 5.17
CA PRO A 255 15.58 -18.89 4.45
C PRO A 255 15.07 -20.02 5.35
N ALA A 256 14.16 -20.85 4.85
CA ALA A 256 13.58 -21.99 5.57
C ALA A 256 14.64 -22.98 6.11
N SER A 257 15.84 -22.96 5.54
CA SER A 257 16.97 -23.79 5.93
C SER A 257 17.75 -23.28 7.14
N ASP A 258 17.60 -22.02 7.51
CA ASP A 258 18.33 -21.38 8.61
C ASP A 258 17.42 -21.16 9.81
N LYS A 259 17.55 -22.03 10.81
CA LYS A 259 16.78 -21.92 12.06
C LYS A 259 17.15 -20.70 12.92
N SER A 260 18.22 -19.98 12.58
CA SER A 260 18.57 -18.70 13.20
C SER A 260 17.86 -17.51 12.53
N ALA A 261 17.11 -17.74 11.45
CA ALA A 261 16.38 -16.71 10.74
C ALA A 261 15.37 -15.99 11.66
N ARG A 262 15.14 -14.75 11.33
CA ARG A 262 14.32 -13.80 12.11
C ARG A 262 13.23 -13.24 11.20
N SER A 263 12.22 -14.09 10.92
CA SER A 263 11.23 -13.78 9.88
C SER A 263 10.19 -12.75 10.30
N ILE A 264 9.97 -12.59 11.60
CA ILE A 264 9.13 -11.53 12.17
C ILE A 264 9.89 -10.86 13.31
N VAL A 265 9.94 -9.55 13.31
CA VAL A 265 10.79 -8.75 14.21
C VAL A 265 10.04 -7.55 14.75
N ALA A 266 10.21 -7.25 16.02
CA ALA A 266 9.71 -6.06 16.67
C ALA A 266 10.87 -5.14 17.09
N TYR A 267 10.77 -3.89 16.69
CA TYR A 267 11.63 -2.81 17.14
C TYR A 267 10.83 -1.85 18.02
N ASP A 268 11.49 -1.21 18.98
CA ASP A 268 10.91 -0.10 19.74
C ASP A 268 10.54 1.04 18.80
N ALA A 269 9.32 1.49 18.82
CA ALA A 269 8.82 2.50 17.88
C ALA A 269 9.55 3.84 18.01
N LYS A 270 10.03 4.22 19.20
CA LYS A 270 10.66 5.52 19.43
C LYS A 270 12.15 5.56 19.10
N SER A 271 12.85 4.44 19.30
CA SER A 271 14.32 4.36 19.19
C SER A 271 14.81 3.46 18.04
N GLY A 272 13.98 2.56 17.52
CA GLY A 272 14.41 1.53 16.58
C GLY A 272 15.23 0.41 17.20
N ALA A 273 15.35 0.35 18.54
CA ALA A 273 16.08 -0.73 19.21
C ALA A 273 15.32 -2.07 19.04
N PRO A 274 16.02 -3.19 18.80
CA PRO A 274 15.37 -4.49 18.69
C PRO A 274 14.77 -4.89 20.06
N ILE A 275 13.53 -5.40 20.05
CA ILE A 275 12.84 -5.88 21.25
C ILE A 275 12.79 -7.41 21.24
N TRP A 276 12.25 -7.99 20.16
CA TRP A 276 12.20 -9.43 19.98
C TRP A 276 12.22 -9.80 18.48
N HIS A 277 12.58 -11.02 18.19
CA HIS A 277 12.48 -11.65 16.88
C HIS A 277 12.00 -13.09 17.04
N ALA A 278 11.34 -13.60 16.00
CA ALA A 278 10.78 -14.95 16.03
C ALA A 278 10.69 -15.55 14.62
N LEU A 279 10.50 -16.86 14.57
CA LEU A 279 10.23 -17.69 13.42
C LEU A 279 11.38 -17.71 12.38
N SER A 280 11.25 -18.61 11.40
CA SER A 280 12.20 -18.77 10.30
C SER A 280 11.52 -18.99 8.95
N ASP A 281 10.31 -18.43 8.78
CA ASP A 281 9.51 -18.57 7.57
C ASP A 281 10.06 -17.74 6.43
N ARG A 282 9.84 -18.17 5.18
CA ARG A 282 10.05 -17.33 4.02
C ARG A 282 9.07 -16.15 4.03
N ALA A 283 9.54 -14.99 3.58
CA ALA A 283 8.68 -13.83 3.44
C ALA A 283 7.55 -14.12 2.47
N GLY A 284 6.30 -13.82 2.90
CA GLY A 284 5.21 -13.52 1.99
C GLY A 284 5.18 -12.01 1.70
N TYR A 285 4.11 -11.56 1.08
CA TYR A 285 3.88 -10.13 0.77
C TYR A 285 2.75 -9.54 1.61
N SER A 286 2.17 -10.37 2.46
CA SER A 286 1.05 -10.01 3.34
C SER A 286 1.51 -9.13 4.50
N SER A 287 0.76 -8.07 4.79
CA SER A 287 0.98 -7.24 5.97
C SER A 287 0.46 -7.92 7.23
N PRO A 288 1.20 -7.91 8.34
CA PRO A 288 0.73 -8.44 9.62
C PRO A 288 -0.41 -7.60 10.19
N ILE A 289 -1.24 -8.20 11.05
CA ILE A 289 -2.33 -7.52 11.75
C ILE A 289 -2.27 -7.85 13.24
N ALA A 290 -2.52 -6.86 14.10
CA ALA A 290 -2.68 -7.08 15.53
C ALA A 290 -4.13 -7.49 15.83
N ALA A 291 -4.29 -8.47 16.71
CA ALA A 291 -5.60 -8.96 17.10
C ALA A 291 -5.60 -9.45 18.55
N LYS A 292 -6.74 -9.36 19.22
CA LYS A 292 -6.97 -10.02 20.49
C LYS A 292 -7.77 -11.29 20.28
N LEU A 293 -7.09 -12.42 20.18
CA LEU A 293 -7.72 -13.72 19.97
C LEU A 293 -7.70 -14.51 21.28
N ASN A 294 -8.88 -15.02 21.70
CA ASN A 294 -9.07 -15.74 22.97
C ASN A 294 -8.48 -15.01 24.19
N GLY A 295 -8.59 -13.68 24.20
CA GLY A 295 -8.09 -12.83 25.28
C GLY A 295 -6.59 -12.49 25.23
N VAL A 296 -5.83 -13.05 24.27
CA VAL A 296 -4.39 -12.84 24.11
C VAL A 296 -4.12 -11.84 22.96
N GLU A 297 -3.33 -10.81 23.25
CA GLU A 297 -2.83 -9.88 22.21
C GLU A 297 -1.81 -10.59 21.33
N GLN A 298 -2.10 -10.67 20.04
CA GLN A 298 -1.34 -11.44 19.05
C GLN A 298 -1.06 -10.62 17.81
N ILE A 299 0.00 -11.01 17.12
CA ILE A 299 0.27 -10.59 15.74
C ILE A 299 -0.04 -11.79 14.84
N VAL A 300 -1.00 -11.61 13.95
CA VAL A 300 -1.35 -12.61 12.93
C VAL A 300 -0.65 -12.23 11.63
N TRP A 301 0.09 -13.18 11.07
CA TRP A 301 0.84 -12.97 9.84
C TRP A 301 0.71 -14.17 8.90
N LEU A 302 0.51 -13.90 7.61
CA LEU A 302 0.53 -14.88 6.54
C LEU A 302 1.89 -14.80 5.82
N SER A 303 2.75 -15.78 6.10
CA SER A 303 4.05 -15.94 5.46
C SER A 303 3.92 -16.57 4.06
N GLY A 304 5.02 -16.83 3.38
CA GLY A 304 5.01 -17.61 2.13
C GLY A 304 4.58 -19.07 2.31
N GLU A 305 4.57 -19.58 3.55
CA GLU A 305 4.43 -21.00 3.86
C GLU A 305 3.22 -21.34 4.72
N ARG A 306 2.82 -20.44 5.63
CA ARG A 306 1.78 -20.69 6.63
C ARG A 306 1.20 -19.40 7.19
N VAL A 307 0.04 -19.47 7.80
CA VAL A 307 -0.44 -18.42 8.68
C VAL A 307 -0.06 -18.74 10.13
N VAL A 308 0.36 -17.71 10.86
CA VAL A 308 0.82 -17.81 12.25
C VAL A 308 0.21 -16.76 13.13
N GLY A 309 -0.01 -17.11 14.41
CA GLY A 309 -0.26 -16.15 15.48
C GLY A 309 0.90 -16.19 16.46
N VAL A 310 1.53 -15.04 16.69
CA VAL A 310 2.57 -14.89 17.72
C VAL A 310 2.14 -13.92 18.80
N ALA A 311 2.59 -14.14 20.03
CA ALA A 311 2.30 -13.21 21.14
C ALA A 311 2.91 -11.82 20.83
N ALA A 312 2.12 -10.77 20.95
CA ALA A 312 2.57 -9.40 20.68
C ALA A 312 3.67 -8.93 21.66
N ALA A 313 3.73 -9.57 22.85
CA ALA A 313 4.68 -9.21 23.89
C ALA A 313 6.13 -9.60 23.54
N ASP A 314 6.34 -10.82 23.07
CA ASP A 314 7.67 -11.47 22.99
C ASP A 314 7.91 -12.26 21.70
N GLY A 315 6.94 -12.33 20.78
CA GLY A 315 7.03 -13.06 19.53
C GLY A 315 6.86 -14.58 19.66
N LYS A 316 6.49 -15.11 20.83
CA LYS A 316 6.28 -16.54 21.03
C LYS A 316 5.18 -17.06 20.10
N LEU A 317 5.49 -18.14 19.34
CA LEU A 317 4.49 -18.82 18.51
C LEU A 317 3.37 -19.37 19.40
N LEU A 318 2.13 -19.01 19.09
CA LEU A 318 0.93 -19.46 19.78
C LEU A 318 0.18 -20.53 18.99
N TRP A 319 0.08 -20.33 17.69
CA TRP A 319 -0.55 -21.25 16.75
C TRP A 319 -0.05 -21.04 15.33
N GLU A 320 -0.24 -22.04 14.51
CA GLU A 320 0.12 -22.04 13.10
C GLU A 320 -0.84 -22.90 12.29
N PHE A 321 -0.94 -22.60 10.99
CA PHE A 321 -1.66 -23.44 10.03
C PHE A 321 -0.92 -23.40 8.68
N PRO A 322 -0.54 -24.56 8.09
CA PRO A 322 0.13 -24.64 6.79
C PRO A 322 -0.73 -24.01 5.68
N TYR A 323 -0.16 -23.06 4.95
CA TYR A 323 -0.85 -22.38 3.86
C TYR A 323 0.18 -21.94 2.79
N PRO A 324 0.86 -22.91 2.16
CA PRO A 324 1.94 -22.62 1.22
C PRO A 324 1.40 -22.03 -0.07
N ALA A 325 2.01 -20.94 -0.53
CA ALA A 325 1.72 -20.31 -1.81
C ALA A 325 2.81 -20.58 -2.84
N SER A 326 2.41 -20.69 -4.11
CA SER A 326 3.36 -20.74 -5.22
C SER A 326 4.22 -19.47 -5.21
N MET A 327 5.56 -19.63 -5.30
CA MET A 327 6.54 -18.54 -5.27
C MET A 327 6.39 -17.62 -4.04
N ASP A 328 5.91 -18.15 -2.93
CA ASP A 328 5.66 -17.43 -1.67
C ASP A 328 4.66 -16.26 -1.80
N MET A 329 3.83 -16.24 -2.86
CA MET A 329 2.92 -15.13 -3.21
C MET A 329 1.66 -15.07 -2.34
N ASN A 330 1.78 -15.14 -1.04
CA ASN A 330 0.73 -14.78 -0.10
C ASN A 330 0.72 -13.25 0.08
N CYS A 331 -0.22 -12.56 -0.58
CA CYS A 331 -0.26 -11.09 -0.58
C CYS A 331 -1.42 -10.54 0.26
N ALA A 332 -2.57 -11.23 0.28
CA ALA A 332 -3.73 -10.79 1.03
C ALA A 332 -3.48 -10.83 2.54
N GLN A 333 -3.91 -9.78 3.23
CA GLN A 333 -3.82 -9.70 4.67
C GLN A 333 -4.81 -10.67 5.33
N PRO A 334 -4.45 -11.38 6.42
CA PRO A 334 -5.41 -12.13 7.21
C PRO A 334 -6.55 -11.25 7.70
N MET A 335 -7.78 -11.77 7.69
CA MET A 335 -8.96 -11.07 8.18
C MET A 335 -9.35 -11.63 9.54
N ILE A 336 -9.44 -10.76 10.53
CA ILE A 336 -9.95 -11.12 11.86
C ILE A 336 -11.47 -11.07 11.80
N VAL A 337 -12.12 -12.22 11.95
CA VAL A 337 -13.58 -12.33 11.86
C VAL A 337 -14.21 -11.99 13.20
N ASP A 338 -13.66 -12.57 14.26
CA ASP A 338 -14.07 -12.33 15.64
C ASP A 338 -12.94 -12.72 16.61
N LYS A 339 -13.27 -12.89 17.90
CA LYS A 339 -12.30 -13.20 18.96
C LYS A 339 -11.63 -14.58 18.85
N SER A 340 -12.04 -15.45 17.93
CA SER A 340 -11.52 -16.81 17.77
C SER A 340 -11.43 -17.27 16.30
N HIS A 341 -11.85 -16.46 15.33
CA HIS A 341 -11.85 -16.86 13.93
C HIS A 341 -11.00 -15.95 13.06
N VAL A 342 -10.20 -16.57 12.20
CA VAL A 342 -9.33 -15.91 11.22
C VAL A 342 -9.63 -16.48 9.84
N LEU A 343 -9.96 -15.60 8.88
CA LEU A 343 -10.12 -15.95 7.47
C LEU A 343 -8.88 -15.56 6.70
N VAL A 344 -8.28 -16.49 5.98
CA VAL A 344 -7.19 -16.24 5.03
C VAL A 344 -7.61 -16.62 3.63
N SER A 345 -7.06 -15.93 2.64
CA SER A 345 -7.37 -16.18 1.23
C SER A 345 -6.15 -15.88 0.38
N SER A 346 -5.84 -16.76 -0.57
CA SER A 346 -4.77 -16.53 -1.53
C SER A 346 -5.06 -17.25 -2.85
N SER A 347 -4.87 -16.55 -3.96
CA SER A 347 -4.91 -17.14 -5.29
C SER A 347 -3.84 -18.21 -5.46
N ASP A 348 -2.65 -17.92 -4.98
CA ASP A 348 -1.46 -18.74 -5.18
C ASP A 348 -1.35 -19.91 -4.19
N ALA A 349 -2.19 -19.92 -3.15
CA ALA A 349 -2.43 -21.07 -2.27
C ALA A 349 -3.73 -21.82 -2.62
N GLY A 350 -4.49 -21.35 -3.63
CA GLY A 350 -5.62 -22.09 -4.20
C GLY A 350 -7.00 -21.76 -3.66
N GLY A 351 -7.17 -20.82 -2.72
CA GLY A 351 -8.50 -20.47 -2.21
C GLY A 351 -8.49 -19.76 -0.85
N ALA A 352 -9.58 -19.93 -0.11
CA ALA A 352 -9.73 -19.37 1.23
C ALA A 352 -9.99 -20.48 2.27
N VAL A 353 -9.57 -20.22 3.51
CA VAL A 353 -9.82 -21.09 4.66
C VAL A 353 -10.24 -20.26 5.86
N MET A 354 -11.27 -20.70 6.57
CA MET A 354 -11.66 -20.20 7.88
C MET A 354 -11.01 -21.05 8.96
N LEU A 355 -10.27 -20.40 9.83
CA LEU A 355 -9.61 -21.04 10.96
C LEU A 355 -10.31 -20.69 12.28
N GLU A 356 -10.58 -21.71 13.08
CA GLU A 356 -10.90 -21.56 14.50
C GLU A 356 -9.59 -21.61 15.29
N ILE A 357 -9.35 -20.58 16.07
CA ILE A 357 -8.17 -20.45 16.94
C ILE A 357 -8.56 -20.81 18.36
N SER A 358 -7.83 -21.75 18.94
CA SER A 358 -8.01 -22.19 20.34
C SER A 358 -6.67 -22.32 21.06
N ASN A 359 -6.70 -22.73 22.31
CA ASN A 359 -5.47 -23.04 23.07
C ASN A 359 -4.71 -24.26 22.51
N ASP A 360 -5.41 -25.11 21.74
CA ASP A 360 -4.84 -26.30 21.10
C ASP A 360 -4.26 -26.03 19.71
N GLY A 361 -4.32 -24.77 19.25
CA GLY A 361 -3.83 -24.33 17.94
C GLY A 361 -4.92 -23.84 17.00
N ALA A 362 -4.66 -23.86 15.70
CA ALA A 362 -5.57 -23.47 14.63
C ALA A 362 -6.16 -24.69 13.93
N LYS A 363 -7.48 -24.71 13.73
CA LYS A 363 -8.18 -25.78 13.00
C LYS A 363 -9.03 -25.20 11.87
N PRO A 364 -9.03 -25.79 10.65
CA PRO A 364 -9.90 -25.34 9.59
C PRO A 364 -11.34 -25.71 9.89
N LEU A 365 -12.27 -24.76 9.74
CA LEU A 365 -13.71 -24.98 9.81
C LEU A 365 -14.28 -25.31 8.44
N TRP A 366 -13.81 -24.58 7.42
CA TRP A 366 -14.14 -24.80 6.03
C TRP A 366 -13.05 -24.27 5.11
N GLU A 367 -13.00 -24.80 3.89
CA GLU A 367 -12.12 -24.35 2.81
C GLU A 367 -12.93 -24.17 1.53
N THR A 368 -12.53 -23.22 0.69
CA THR A 368 -13.18 -22.99 -0.61
C THR A 368 -12.19 -22.50 -1.65
N ASN A 369 -12.32 -22.98 -2.88
CA ASN A 369 -11.58 -22.50 -4.04
C ASN A 369 -12.32 -21.42 -4.83
N ARG A 370 -13.40 -20.86 -4.27
CA ARG A 370 -14.28 -19.87 -4.91
C ARG A 370 -14.02 -18.45 -4.43
N PHE A 371 -12.94 -18.23 -3.64
CA PHE A 371 -12.55 -16.94 -3.11
C PHE A 371 -11.03 -16.85 -3.04
N LYS A 372 -10.41 -16.27 -4.09
CA LYS A 372 -8.97 -16.29 -4.35
C LYS A 372 -8.42 -14.88 -4.44
N ASN A 373 -8.19 -14.25 -3.30
CA ASN A 373 -7.56 -12.93 -3.27
C ASN A 373 -6.11 -13.03 -3.76
N LYS A 374 -5.67 -12.13 -4.63
CA LYS A 374 -4.30 -12.12 -5.13
C LYS A 374 -3.51 -10.95 -4.53
N PHE A 375 -3.62 -9.76 -5.09
CA PHE A 375 -2.93 -8.57 -4.58
C PHE A 375 -3.81 -7.69 -3.69
N ASN A 376 -5.05 -8.07 -3.51
CA ASN A 376 -6.05 -7.39 -2.70
C ASN A 376 -6.35 -8.19 -1.43
N SER A 377 -6.97 -7.52 -0.47
CA SER A 377 -7.53 -8.16 0.72
C SER A 377 -9.02 -7.87 0.77
N ALA A 378 -9.82 -8.86 1.20
CA ALA A 378 -11.25 -8.70 1.34
C ALA A 378 -11.63 -7.79 2.52
N VAL A 379 -12.90 -7.43 2.58
CA VAL A 379 -13.56 -6.77 3.72
C VAL A 379 -14.72 -7.61 4.20
N ILE A 380 -15.07 -7.49 5.48
CA ILE A 380 -16.16 -8.24 6.09
C ILE A 380 -17.26 -7.27 6.52
N ARG A 381 -18.52 -7.62 6.20
CA ARG A 381 -19.70 -6.91 6.64
C ARG A 381 -20.86 -7.86 6.86
N ASP A 382 -21.54 -7.72 7.99
CA ASP A 382 -22.79 -8.43 8.33
C ASP A 382 -22.74 -9.96 8.08
N GLY A 383 -21.57 -10.59 8.38
CA GLY A 383 -21.36 -12.03 8.20
C GLY A 383 -20.97 -12.44 6.79
N TYR A 384 -20.70 -11.51 5.89
CA TYR A 384 -20.26 -11.77 4.52
C TYR A 384 -18.89 -11.15 4.25
N ALA A 385 -18.05 -11.86 3.50
CA ALA A 385 -16.77 -11.36 3.00
C ALA A 385 -16.89 -10.97 1.53
N TYR A 386 -16.43 -9.78 1.21
CA TYR A 386 -16.38 -9.24 -0.15
C TYR A 386 -14.92 -9.08 -0.56
N GLY A 387 -14.53 -9.69 -1.66
CA GLY A 387 -13.17 -9.67 -2.19
C GLY A 387 -13.14 -10.18 -3.61
N PHE A 388 -11.94 -10.33 -4.17
CA PHE A 388 -11.85 -10.81 -5.54
C PHE A 388 -11.55 -12.31 -5.56
N ASP A 389 -12.32 -13.06 -6.36
CA ASP A 389 -11.92 -14.38 -6.83
C ASP A 389 -11.19 -14.20 -8.16
N GLU A 390 -9.86 -14.11 -8.09
CA GLU A 390 -8.98 -13.63 -9.17
C GLU A 390 -9.34 -12.18 -9.60
N ALA A 391 -9.86 -11.99 -10.80
CA ALA A 391 -10.18 -10.68 -11.37
C ALA A 391 -11.66 -10.28 -11.25
N ILE A 392 -12.48 -11.06 -10.54
CA ILE A 392 -13.93 -10.87 -10.45
C ILE A 392 -14.33 -10.72 -8.99
N LEU A 393 -15.09 -9.68 -8.67
CA LEU A 393 -15.62 -9.48 -7.33
C LEU A 393 -16.53 -10.64 -6.93
N ALA A 394 -16.41 -11.07 -5.69
CA ALA A 394 -17.19 -12.18 -5.12
C ALA A 394 -17.64 -11.84 -3.69
N CYS A 395 -18.75 -12.42 -3.30
CA CYS A 395 -19.28 -12.41 -1.95
C CYS A 395 -19.41 -13.86 -1.47
N ILE A 396 -18.87 -14.14 -0.29
CA ILE A 396 -19.03 -15.43 0.39
C ILE A 396 -19.65 -15.25 1.77
N ASP A 397 -20.38 -16.25 2.22
CA ASP A 397 -20.84 -16.37 3.60
C ASP A 397 -19.63 -16.73 4.49
N VAL A 398 -19.35 -15.92 5.49
CA VAL A 398 -18.17 -16.09 6.37
C VAL A 398 -18.31 -17.34 7.24
N LYS A 399 -19.53 -17.74 7.60
CA LYS A 399 -19.78 -18.89 8.47
C LYS A 399 -19.59 -20.23 7.75
N THR A 400 -19.94 -20.28 6.45
CA THR A 400 -19.99 -21.54 5.69
C THR A 400 -18.98 -21.62 4.55
N GLY A 401 -18.39 -20.50 4.11
CA GLY A 401 -17.57 -20.42 2.90
C GLY A 401 -18.36 -20.50 1.60
N GLU A 402 -19.71 -20.53 1.67
CA GLU A 402 -20.56 -20.58 0.50
C GLU A 402 -20.45 -19.32 -0.35
N LEU A 403 -20.27 -19.50 -1.66
CA LEU A 403 -20.31 -18.41 -2.62
C LEU A 403 -21.75 -17.91 -2.77
N LYS A 404 -22.02 -16.67 -2.42
CA LYS A 404 -23.32 -16.02 -2.59
C LYS A 404 -23.49 -15.51 -4.01
N TRP A 405 -22.52 -14.79 -4.52
CA TRP A 405 -22.47 -14.32 -5.89
C TRP A 405 -21.03 -14.02 -6.34
N LYS A 406 -20.85 -13.96 -7.66
CA LYS A 406 -19.63 -13.53 -8.33
C LYS A 406 -20.01 -12.66 -9.53
N GLY A 407 -19.57 -11.42 -9.55
CA GLY A 407 -19.94 -10.44 -10.58
C GLY A 407 -18.99 -9.25 -10.63
N GLY A 408 -19.04 -8.49 -11.72
CA GLY A 408 -18.13 -7.35 -11.92
C GLY A 408 -16.68 -7.79 -12.17
N ARG A 409 -16.22 -7.61 -13.39
CA ARG A 409 -14.84 -7.90 -13.77
C ARG A 409 -14.00 -6.62 -13.66
N TYR A 410 -13.30 -6.47 -12.54
CA TYR A 410 -12.52 -5.27 -12.19
C TYR A 410 -11.01 -5.46 -12.33
N GLY A 411 -10.57 -6.61 -12.88
CA GLY A 411 -9.17 -6.96 -12.90
C GLY A 411 -8.63 -7.24 -11.50
N TYR A 412 -7.33 -7.11 -11.33
CA TYR A 412 -6.68 -7.25 -10.02
C TYR A 412 -6.69 -5.91 -9.26
N GLY A 413 -7.86 -5.28 -9.22
CA GLY A 413 -8.11 -4.05 -8.51
C GLY A 413 -8.06 -4.19 -6.98
N GLN A 414 -8.42 -3.12 -6.29
CA GLN A 414 -8.41 -3.01 -4.84
C GLN A 414 -9.77 -2.55 -4.34
N LEU A 415 -10.08 -2.83 -3.08
CA LEU A 415 -11.35 -2.42 -2.49
C LEU A 415 -11.21 -2.02 -1.02
N ILE A 416 -12.12 -1.14 -0.60
CA ILE A 416 -12.39 -0.81 0.79
C ILE A 416 -13.92 -0.77 0.99
N LEU A 417 -14.36 -0.94 2.22
CA LEU A 417 -15.76 -0.79 2.63
C LEU A 417 -15.97 0.62 3.19
N ALA A 418 -16.99 1.33 2.70
CA ALA A 418 -17.39 2.63 3.25
C ALA A 418 -18.91 2.64 3.48
N GLY A 419 -19.33 2.55 4.74
CA GLY A 419 -20.72 2.31 5.12
C GLY A 419 -21.25 1.01 4.50
N ASP A 420 -22.28 1.13 3.66
CA ASP A 420 -22.96 0.01 2.99
C ASP A 420 -22.37 -0.31 1.62
N ASN A 421 -21.25 0.28 1.24
CA ASN A 421 -20.77 0.21 -0.12
C ASN A 421 -19.28 -0.13 -0.20
N LEU A 422 -18.91 -0.87 -1.23
CA LEU A 422 -17.53 -1.10 -1.61
C LEU A 422 -17.09 0.03 -2.54
N VAL A 423 -15.99 0.67 -2.21
CA VAL A 423 -15.28 1.60 -3.10
C VAL A 423 -14.12 0.83 -3.70
N ILE A 424 -14.16 0.63 -5.01
CA ILE A 424 -13.22 -0.21 -5.75
C ILE A 424 -12.39 0.65 -6.68
N THR A 425 -11.07 0.46 -6.69
CA THR A 425 -10.20 0.87 -7.79
C THR A 425 -9.97 -0.32 -8.70
N THR A 426 -10.34 -0.22 -9.98
CA THR A 426 -10.12 -1.30 -10.95
C THR A 426 -8.65 -1.36 -11.38
N GLU A 427 -8.21 -2.48 -11.96
CA GLU A 427 -6.85 -2.61 -12.51
C GLU A 427 -6.54 -1.56 -13.60
N GLU A 428 -7.57 -1.03 -14.27
CA GLU A 428 -7.44 -0.01 -15.31
C GLU A 428 -7.50 1.43 -14.79
N GLY A 429 -7.83 1.62 -13.49
CA GLY A 429 -7.84 2.93 -12.83
C GLY A 429 -9.20 3.60 -12.73
N ASP A 430 -10.29 2.90 -13.02
CA ASP A 430 -11.63 3.40 -12.68
C ASP A 430 -11.87 3.31 -11.17
N VAL A 431 -12.71 4.20 -10.67
CA VAL A 431 -13.32 4.09 -9.34
C VAL A 431 -14.78 3.65 -9.50
N VAL A 432 -15.15 2.60 -8.77
CA VAL A 432 -16.47 1.95 -8.86
C VAL A 432 -17.10 1.89 -7.47
N LEU A 433 -18.40 2.14 -7.40
CA LEU A 433 -19.21 1.96 -6.21
C LEU A 433 -20.09 0.72 -6.38
N VAL A 434 -19.99 -0.21 -5.44
CA VAL A 434 -20.80 -1.45 -5.44
C VAL A 434 -21.48 -1.59 -4.09
N LYS A 435 -22.75 -1.95 -4.06
CA LYS A 435 -23.47 -2.20 -2.81
C LYS A 435 -22.95 -3.48 -2.14
N ALA A 436 -22.61 -3.40 -0.86
CA ALA A 436 -22.13 -4.56 -0.09
C ALA A 436 -23.29 -5.35 0.51
N VAL A 437 -23.96 -6.15 -0.33
CA VAL A 437 -25.11 -6.99 0.03
C VAL A 437 -24.93 -8.41 -0.52
N PRO A 438 -25.49 -9.46 0.14
CA PRO A 438 -25.25 -10.84 -0.24
C PRO A 438 -26.19 -11.40 -1.31
N ASP A 439 -27.24 -10.68 -1.70
CA ASP A 439 -28.26 -11.14 -2.64
C ASP A 439 -27.74 -11.18 -4.09
N ALA A 440 -27.07 -10.11 -4.55
CA ALA A 440 -26.52 -10.01 -5.89
C ALA A 440 -25.41 -8.94 -5.99
N HIS A 441 -24.71 -8.94 -7.12
CA HIS A 441 -23.78 -7.88 -7.49
C HIS A 441 -24.55 -6.65 -8.00
N HIS A 442 -24.44 -5.52 -7.30
CA HIS A 442 -25.07 -4.24 -7.67
C HIS A 442 -24.01 -3.15 -7.82
N GLU A 443 -23.58 -2.90 -9.05
CA GLU A 443 -22.76 -1.73 -9.37
C GLU A 443 -23.65 -0.48 -9.43
N LEU A 444 -23.34 0.51 -8.58
CA LEU A 444 -24.15 1.72 -8.43
C LEU A 444 -23.62 2.85 -9.32
N ALA A 445 -22.31 2.99 -9.41
CA ALA A 445 -21.66 4.05 -10.16
C ALA A 445 -20.23 3.68 -10.56
N ARG A 446 -19.72 4.34 -11.61
CA ARG A 446 -18.36 4.19 -12.10
C ARG A 446 -17.89 5.46 -12.79
N PHE A 447 -16.61 5.79 -12.64
CA PHE A 447 -15.95 6.82 -13.46
C PHE A 447 -14.46 6.51 -13.62
N SER A 448 -13.83 7.05 -14.68
CA SER A 448 -12.40 6.93 -14.91
C SER A 448 -11.66 7.97 -14.04
N ALA A 449 -10.87 7.50 -13.08
CA ALA A 449 -10.17 8.36 -12.13
C ALA A 449 -8.72 8.62 -12.58
N ILE A 450 -7.97 7.55 -12.85
CA ILE A 450 -6.58 7.58 -13.29
C ILE A 450 -6.38 6.56 -14.41
N GLU A 451 -5.29 6.69 -15.15
CA GLU A 451 -5.02 5.81 -16.29
C GLU A 451 -3.88 4.84 -16.01
N GLY A 452 -4.03 3.58 -16.40
CA GLY A 452 -2.99 2.59 -16.36
C GLY A 452 -3.14 1.58 -15.23
N LYS A 453 -2.18 0.67 -15.15
CA LYS A 453 -2.18 -0.43 -14.18
C LYS A 453 -2.25 0.09 -12.74
N THR A 454 -3.31 -0.23 -12.04
CA THR A 454 -3.62 0.27 -10.69
C THR A 454 -3.85 -0.91 -9.76
N TRP A 455 -2.85 -1.16 -8.90
CA TRP A 455 -2.89 -2.18 -7.84
C TRP A 455 -2.81 -1.56 -6.44
N ASN A 456 -2.85 -0.23 -6.38
CA ASN A 456 -2.77 0.53 -5.13
C ASN A 456 -4.15 0.59 -4.47
N ILE A 457 -4.19 0.37 -3.16
CA ILE A 457 -5.42 0.46 -2.37
C ILE A 457 -5.86 1.93 -2.29
N PRO A 458 -7.15 2.25 -2.51
CA PRO A 458 -7.67 3.60 -2.27
C PRO A 458 -7.64 3.93 -0.77
N ALA A 459 -7.55 5.20 -0.43
CA ALA A 459 -7.59 5.67 0.94
C ALA A 459 -8.62 6.80 1.09
N ILE A 460 -9.35 6.82 2.21
CA ILE A 460 -10.34 7.86 2.49
C ILE A 460 -10.06 8.44 3.87
N ASP A 461 -9.99 9.78 3.95
CA ASP A 461 -9.86 10.53 5.20
C ASP A 461 -10.64 11.84 5.06
N HIS A 462 -11.51 12.19 6.01
CA HIS A 462 -12.32 13.41 5.99
C HIS A 462 -13.05 13.64 4.66
N GLY A 463 -13.66 12.57 4.13
CA GLY A 463 -14.40 12.62 2.85
C GLY A 463 -13.55 12.91 1.62
N LEU A 464 -12.23 12.76 1.72
CA LEU A 464 -11.29 12.84 0.59
C LEU A 464 -10.90 11.43 0.17
N LEU A 465 -11.23 11.04 -1.05
CA LEU A 465 -10.78 9.80 -1.66
C LEU A 465 -9.50 10.05 -2.45
N LEU A 466 -8.40 9.46 -2.01
CA LEU A 466 -7.13 9.46 -2.72
C LEU A 466 -6.91 8.13 -3.43
N VAL A 467 -6.57 8.20 -4.71
CA VAL A 467 -6.20 7.06 -5.54
C VAL A 467 -4.87 7.33 -6.24
N ARG A 468 -4.08 6.28 -6.46
CA ARG A 468 -2.83 6.38 -7.21
C ARG A 468 -2.49 5.09 -7.93
N ASN A 469 -1.55 5.19 -8.87
CA ASN A 469 -0.79 4.07 -9.41
C ASN A 469 0.70 4.45 -9.50
N ALA A 470 1.47 3.78 -10.36
CA ALA A 470 2.90 4.04 -10.52
C ALA A 470 3.23 5.33 -11.32
N SER A 471 2.24 6.12 -11.73
CA SER A 471 2.46 7.31 -12.58
C SER A 471 1.56 8.50 -12.28
N GLN A 472 0.37 8.25 -11.73
CA GLN A 472 -0.65 9.27 -11.48
C GLN A 472 -1.23 9.12 -10.08
N MET A 473 -1.61 10.24 -9.47
CA MET A 473 -2.44 10.28 -8.28
C MET A 473 -3.54 11.33 -8.43
N ALA A 474 -4.68 11.11 -7.79
CA ALA A 474 -5.82 12.02 -7.83
C ALA A 474 -6.58 12.02 -6.50
N CYS A 475 -7.22 13.14 -6.19
CA CYS A 475 -8.11 13.30 -5.06
C CYS A 475 -9.50 13.69 -5.53
N PHE A 476 -10.49 13.05 -4.92
CA PHE A 476 -11.91 13.29 -5.18
C PHE A 476 -12.64 13.56 -3.87
N ARG A 477 -13.68 14.41 -3.91
CA ARG A 477 -14.59 14.59 -2.79
C ARG A 477 -15.63 13.48 -2.79
N ILE A 478 -15.53 12.55 -1.82
CA ILE A 478 -16.47 11.44 -1.65
C ILE A 478 -17.38 11.63 -0.42
N GLY A 479 -16.96 12.42 0.57
CA GLY A 479 -17.76 12.78 1.73
C GLY A 479 -18.89 13.76 1.35
N ARG A 480 -19.98 13.72 2.12
CA ARG A 480 -21.01 14.75 2.05
C ARG A 480 -20.39 16.06 2.53
N ASN A 481 -20.55 17.16 1.79
CA ASN A 481 -20.09 18.47 2.26
C ASN A 481 -20.66 18.70 3.66
N PRO A 482 -19.85 19.13 4.64
CA PRO A 482 -20.43 19.70 5.85
C PRO A 482 -21.30 20.88 5.40
N SER A 483 -22.59 20.77 5.72
CA SER A 483 -23.60 21.80 5.48
C SER A 483 -23.25 23.08 6.22
#